data_a1d70765219716096821a1288d0e53ba
#
_entry.id   a1d70765219716096821a1288d0e53ba
#
_cell.length_a   1.000
_cell.length_b   1.000
_cell.length_c   1.000
_cell.angle_alpha   90.00
_cell.angle_beta   90.00
_cell.angle_gamma   90.00
#
_symmetry.space_group_name_H-M   'P 1'
#
loop_
_entity.id
_entity.type
_entity.pdbx_description
1 polymer ?
#
loop_
_entity_poly.entity_id
_entity_poly.type
_entity_poly.pdbx_seq_one_letter_code
_entity_poly.pdbx_strand_id
1 'polypeptide(L)'
;MMRLNLDEDIKPLSEFRANVTACIRQIRETRRPMVITHHGKSAAVLLGASEYESLMQKMEILEDIRLAEDQLANGGGIAHEAALKQVLATVRG
;
A
#
# COMPACT_ATOMS: atom_id res chain seq x y z
N MET A 1 -0.54 10.42 -6.79
CA MET A 1 -0.01 10.30 -5.42
C MET A 1 -1.14 10.52 -4.44
N MET A 2 -1.25 9.63 -3.48
CA MET A 2 -2.28 9.77 -2.45
C MET A 2 -1.85 10.83 -1.42
N ARG A 3 -2.71 11.82 -1.22
CA ARG A 3 -2.49 12.85 -0.20
C ARG A 3 -3.63 12.81 0.80
N LEU A 4 -3.30 13.00 2.05
CA LEU A 4 -4.30 13.09 3.12
C LEU A 4 -4.83 14.52 3.20
N ASN A 5 -6.12 14.63 3.37
CA ASN A 5 -6.75 15.89 3.76
C ASN A 5 -6.93 15.82 5.28
N LEU A 6 -6.17 16.60 6.01
CA LEU A 6 -6.14 16.52 7.47
C LEU A 6 -7.50 16.77 8.12
N ASP A 7 -8.36 17.54 7.47
CA ASP A 7 -9.69 17.83 8.01
C ASP A 7 -10.70 16.72 7.74
N GLU A 8 -10.60 16.08 6.57
CA GLU A 8 -11.60 15.11 6.13
C GLU A 8 -11.15 13.65 6.31
N ASP A 9 -9.84 13.40 6.21
CA ASP A 9 -9.33 12.04 6.14
C ASP A 9 -8.84 11.48 7.48
N ILE A 10 -8.93 12.27 8.54
CA ILE A 10 -8.59 11.82 9.89
C ILE A 10 -9.87 11.76 10.71
N LYS A 11 -10.20 10.56 11.21
CA LYS A 11 -11.41 10.32 11.98
C LYS A 11 -11.08 9.60 13.29
N PRO A 12 -11.65 10.03 14.42
CA PRO A 12 -11.52 9.24 15.64
C PRO A 12 -12.29 7.92 15.51
N LEU A 13 -11.82 6.91 16.22
CA LEU A 13 -12.42 5.57 16.16
C LEU A 13 -13.92 5.58 16.45
N SER A 14 -14.34 6.38 17.40
CA SER A 14 -15.76 6.48 17.76
C SER A 14 -16.62 6.97 16.59
N GLU A 15 -16.11 7.95 15.85
CA GLU A 15 -16.81 8.48 14.66
C GLU A 15 -16.82 7.44 13.54
N PHE A 16 -15.71 6.76 13.34
CA PHE A 16 -15.63 5.69 12.35
C PHE A 16 -16.62 4.57 12.66
N ARG A 17 -16.69 4.12 13.90
CA ARG A 17 -17.64 3.09 14.31
C ARG A 17 -19.09 3.50 14.07
N ALA A 18 -19.41 4.75 14.33
CA ALA A 18 -20.76 5.25 14.17
C ALA A 18 -21.17 5.37 12.70
N ASN A 19 -20.22 5.55 11.80
CA ASN A 19 -20.50 5.87 10.40
C ASN A 19 -19.62 5.09 9.42
N VAL A 20 -19.50 3.77 9.64
CA VAL A 20 -18.62 2.93 8.82
C VAL A 20 -18.96 3.02 7.33
N THR A 21 -20.23 2.91 6.98
CA THR A 21 -20.66 2.97 5.59
C THR A 21 -20.31 4.31 4.93
N ALA A 22 -20.52 5.40 5.65
CA ALA A 22 -20.19 6.73 5.15
C ALA A 22 -18.67 6.90 4.96
N CYS A 23 -17.89 6.34 5.87
CA CYS A 23 -16.43 6.38 5.77
C CYS A 23 -15.93 5.59 4.55
N ILE A 24 -16.48 4.41 4.31
CA ILE A 24 -16.13 3.60 3.15
C ILE A 24 -16.51 4.32 1.86
N ARG A 25 -17.69 4.95 1.84
CA ARG A 25 -18.12 5.74 0.69
C ARG A 25 -17.15 6.89 0.41
N GLN A 26 -16.73 7.60 1.44
CA GLN A 26 -15.78 8.70 1.31
C GLN A 26 -14.47 8.23 0.70
N ILE A 27 -13.94 7.09 1.15
CA ILE A 27 -12.72 6.52 0.63
C ILE A 27 -12.86 6.17 -0.85
N ARG A 28 -13.98 5.59 -1.23
CA ARG A 28 -14.24 5.21 -2.62
C ARG A 28 -14.39 6.41 -3.53
N GLU A 29 -15.00 7.48 -3.05
CA GLU A 29 -15.20 8.70 -3.83
C GLU A 29 -13.92 9.53 -3.93
N THR A 30 -13.21 9.70 -2.84
CA THR A 30 -12.00 10.54 -2.80
C THR A 30 -10.75 9.81 -3.24
N ARG A 31 -10.74 8.48 -3.16
CA ARG A 31 -9.57 7.64 -3.42
C ARG A 31 -8.38 7.98 -2.54
N ARG A 32 -8.65 8.56 -1.39
CA ARG A 32 -7.62 8.88 -0.40
C ARG A 32 -7.74 7.95 0.80
N PRO A 33 -6.61 7.59 1.42
CA PRO A 33 -6.66 6.79 2.64
C PRO A 33 -7.28 7.61 3.78
N MET A 34 -7.85 6.90 4.74
CA MET A 34 -8.41 7.51 5.95
C MET A 34 -7.63 7.02 7.16
N VAL A 35 -7.17 7.94 7.99
CA VAL A 35 -6.46 7.62 9.22
C VAL A 35 -7.47 7.57 10.36
N ILE A 36 -7.50 6.45 11.06
CA ILE A 36 -8.37 6.24 12.22
C ILE A 36 -7.52 6.47 13.47
N THR A 37 -7.94 7.38 14.32
CA THR A 37 -7.22 7.68 15.56
C THR A 37 -7.93 7.05 16.77
N HIS A 38 -7.15 6.75 17.79
CA HIS A 38 -7.66 6.23 19.05
C HIS A 38 -6.83 6.86 20.18
N HIS A 39 -7.49 7.50 21.11
CA HIS A 39 -6.84 8.24 22.20
C HIS A 39 -5.82 9.27 21.67
N GLY A 40 -6.18 9.97 20.59
CA GLY A 40 -5.33 11.00 20.00
C GLY A 40 -4.14 10.50 19.21
N LYS A 41 -4.03 9.19 19.00
CA LYS A 41 -2.92 8.57 18.24
C LYS A 41 -3.45 7.84 17.02
N SER A 42 -2.65 7.80 15.96
CA SER A 42 -2.98 7.01 14.77
C SER A 42 -3.00 5.53 15.12
N ALA A 43 -4.14 4.88 14.90
CA ALA A 43 -4.32 3.47 15.23
C ALA A 43 -4.40 2.60 14.00
N ALA A 44 -4.95 3.11 12.89
CA ALA A 44 -5.15 2.33 11.67
C ALA A 44 -5.25 3.26 10.47
N VAL A 45 -5.00 2.69 9.29
CA VAL A 45 -5.20 3.38 8.02
C VAL A 45 -6.15 2.54 7.18
N LEU A 46 -7.21 3.16 6.68
CA LEU A 46 -8.20 2.51 5.83
C LEU A 46 -7.98 2.94 4.39
N LEU A 47 -7.78 1.96 3.52
CA LEU A 47 -7.58 2.19 2.08
C LEU A 47 -8.70 1.53 1.29
N GLY A 48 -9.05 2.13 0.15
CA GLY A 48 -9.91 1.45 -0.80
C GLY A 48 -9.21 0.21 -1.37
N ALA A 49 -9.97 -0.81 -1.74
CA ALA A 49 -9.39 -2.05 -2.25
C ALA A 49 -8.57 -1.82 -3.51
N SER A 50 -9.05 -0.97 -4.43
CA SER A 50 -8.32 -0.65 -5.66
C SER A 50 -7.01 0.08 -5.38
N GLU A 51 -7.03 1.01 -4.44
CA GLU A 51 -5.84 1.77 -4.05
C GLU A 51 -4.82 0.86 -3.38
N TYR A 52 -5.30 -0.07 -2.55
CA TYR A 52 -4.44 -1.05 -1.91
C TYR A 52 -3.75 -1.94 -2.95
N GLU A 53 -4.53 -2.47 -3.90
CA GLU A 53 -3.98 -3.30 -4.97
C GLU A 53 -2.95 -2.56 -5.81
N SER A 54 -3.25 -1.31 -6.18
CA SER A 54 -2.31 -0.48 -6.92
C SER A 54 -1.02 -0.25 -6.16
N LEU A 55 -1.12 0.02 -4.86
CA LEU A 55 0.03 0.23 -4.01
C LEU A 55 0.90 -1.02 -3.93
N MET A 56 0.28 -2.19 -3.75
CA MET A 56 1.00 -3.45 -3.68
C MET A 56 1.69 -3.79 -5.00
N GLN A 57 1.03 -3.52 -6.14
CA GLN A 57 1.64 -3.71 -7.45
C GLN A 57 2.87 -2.82 -7.63
N LYS A 58 2.79 -1.58 -7.22
CA LYS A 58 3.93 -0.65 -7.28
C LYS A 58 5.09 -1.13 -6.42
N MET A 59 4.80 -1.65 -5.26
CA MET A 59 5.82 -2.19 -4.37
C MET A 59 6.51 -3.41 -5.00
N GLU A 60 5.75 -4.30 -5.61
CA GLU A 60 6.30 -5.47 -6.31
C GLU A 60 7.24 -5.04 -7.43
N ILE A 61 6.82 -4.10 -8.25
CA ILE A 61 7.63 -3.61 -9.36
C ILE A 61 8.93 -2.98 -8.85
N LEU A 62 8.88 -2.19 -7.80
CA LEU A 62 10.06 -1.56 -7.23
C LEU A 62 11.03 -2.57 -6.65
N GLU A 63 10.53 -3.60 -5.98
CA GLU A 63 11.37 -4.67 -5.45
C GLU A 63 12.05 -5.45 -6.58
N ASP A 64 11.32 -5.76 -7.64
CA ASP A 64 11.85 -6.46 -8.81
C ASP A 64 12.97 -5.66 -9.46
N ILE A 65 12.80 -4.36 -9.63
CA ILE A 65 13.81 -3.47 -10.21
C ILE A 65 15.05 -3.42 -9.32
N ARG A 66 14.87 -3.25 -8.02
CA ARG A 66 15.98 -3.18 -7.07
C ARG A 66 16.78 -4.47 -7.06
N LEU A 67 16.12 -5.61 -7.04
CA LEU A 67 16.79 -6.90 -7.05
C LEU A 67 17.58 -7.10 -8.33
N ALA A 68 17.02 -6.73 -9.48
CA ALA A 68 17.70 -6.81 -10.75
C ALA A 68 18.95 -5.92 -10.78
N GLU A 69 18.85 -4.70 -10.29
CA GLU A 69 19.97 -3.77 -10.22
C GLU A 69 21.08 -4.30 -9.30
N ASP A 70 20.73 -4.82 -8.14
CA ASP A 70 21.69 -5.35 -7.18
C ASP A 70 22.45 -6.55 -7.79
N GLN A 71 21.75 -7.41 -8.48
CA GLN A 71 22.37 -8.58 -9.09
C GLN A 71 23.28 -8.22 -10.26
N LEU A 72 22.89 -7.24 -11.06
CA LEU A 72 23.75 -6.73 -12.12
C LEU A 72 25.03 -6.11 -11.55
N ALA A 73 24.89 -5.35 -10.47
CA ALA A 73 26.03 -4.73 -9.79
C ALA A 73 27.00 -5.78 -9.23
N ASN A 74 26.49 -6.93 -8.83
CA ASN A 74 27.29 -8.05 -8.30
C ASN A 74 27.76 -9.01 -9.36
N GLY A 75 27.65 -8.65 -10.64
CA GLY A 75 28.09 -9.51 -11.73
C GLY A 75 27.14 -10.69 -11.99
N GLY A 76 25.86 -10.52 -11.69
CA GLY A 76 24.86 -11.55 -11.92
C GLY A 76 24.77 -11.94 -13.39
N GLY A 77 24.36 -13.13 -13.67
CA GLY A 77 24.19 -13.66 -15.01
C GLY A 77 22.98 -14.56 -15.06
N ILE A 78 23.16 -15.81 -15.47
CA ILE A 78 22.08 -16.78 -15.53
C ILE A 78 21.43 -16.98 -14.16
N ALA A 79 22.22 -17.00 -13.10
CA ALA A 79 21.72 -17.13 -11.74
C ALA A 79 20.81 -15.95 -11.36
N HIS A 80 21.05 -14.81 -11.94
CA HIS A 80 20.24 -13.63 -11.74
C HIS A 80 18.80 -13.83 -12.23
N GLU A 81 18.61 -14.35 -13.42
CA GLU A 81 17.27 -14.62 -13.95
C GLU A 81 16.50 -15.63 -13.09
N ALA A 82 17.19 -16.68 -12.65
CA ALA A 82 16.57 -17.68 -11.81
C ALA A 82 16.12 -17.10 -10.46
N ALA A 83 16.96 -16.26 -9.86
CA ALA A 83 16.64 -15.60 -8.59
C ALA A 83 15.47 -14.65 -8.76
N LEU A 84 15.44 -13.89 -9.84
CA LEU A 84 14.35 -12.95 -10.11
C LEU A 84 13.02 -13.67 -10.29
N LYS A 85 13.01 -14.76 -11.04
CA LYS A 85 11.81 -15.59 -11.21
C LYS A 85 11.31 -16.14 -9.88
N GLN A 86 12.21 -16.57 -9.02
CA GLN A 86 11.86 -17.10 -7.72
C GLN A 86 11.23 -16.03 -6.83
N VAL A 87 11.77 -14.83 -6.83
CA VAL A 87 11.22 -13.70 -6.08
C VAL A 87 9.82 -13.33 -6.57
N LEU A 88 9.63 -13.27 -7.89
CA LEU A 88 8.33 -12.99 -8.47
C LEU A 88 7.30 -14.05 -8.09
N ALA A 89 7.66 -15.31 -8.11
CA ALA A 89 6.79 -16.41 -7.71
C ALA A 89 6.41 -16.29 -6.23
N THR A 90 7.34 -15.92 -5.37
CA THR A 90 7.09 -15.74 -3.94
C THR A 90 6.13 -14.59 -3.67
N VAL A 91 6.34 -13.48 -4.34
CA VAL A 91 5.51 -12.27 -4.15
C VAL A 91 4.09 -12.48 -4.68
N ARG A 92 3.95 -13.20 -5.77
CA ARG A 92 2.63 -13.47 -6.38
C ARG A 92 1.92 -14.66 -5.78
N GLY A 93 2.64 -15.53 -5.16
CA GLY A 93 2.11 -16.71 -4.48
C GLY A 93 1.51 -16.34 -3.15
#